data_dbf4ef1878cd501e24a3b0097b991bb6
#
_entry.id   dbf4ef1878cd501e24a3b0097b991bb6
#
_cell.length_a   1.000
_cell.length_b   1.000
_cell.length_c   1.000
_cell.angle_alpha   90.00
_cell.angle_beta   90.00
_cell.angle_gamma   90.00
#
_symmetry.space_group_name_H-M   'P 1'
#
loop_
_entity.id
_entity.type
_entity.pdbx_description
1 polymer ?
#
loop_
_entity_poly.entity_id
_entity_poly.type
_entity_poly.pdbx_seq_one_letter_code
_entity_poly.pdbx_strand_id
1 'polypeptide(L)'
;MCLKTLQGYLSTGLNSTLNTAALFTFAVVFFNVLGDAGMFDFIVSKVMKYIGNNVSMILLMTCLLTAISHLDGSGAWLITAPTMLPLFKKMRISPIILLTYVALVSGVENMLPWTSALARVSASTGVEAREIWTALLPTQVVGLVLLFASVFIVGPILKKRGCGMTDEEFAELKSGMLKLNDPVLKVSKGVLFFDMAFLVVLVVC
;
A
#
# COMPACT_ATOMS: atom_id res chain seq x y z
N MET A 1 -37.91 -21.12 -11.56
CA MET A 1 -36.47 -21.47 -11.66
C MET A 1 -35.56 -20.25 -11.47
N CYS A 2 -35.92 -19.11 -12.00
CA CYS A 2 -35.11 -17.85 -11.94
C CYS A 2 -34.88 -17.29 -10.49
N LEU A 3 -35.88 -17.31 -9.61
CA LEU A 3 -35.78 -16.78 -8.25
C LEU A 3 -34.80 -17.53 -7.35
N LYS A 4 -34.73 -18.86 -7.44
CA LYS A 4 -33.75 -19.66 -6.68
C LYS A 4 -32.32 -19.42 -7.14
N THR A 5 -32.11 -19.23 -8.44
CA THR A 5 -30.82 -18.90 -9.01
C THR A 5 -30.36 -17.50 -8.59
N LEU A 6 -31.27 -16.52 -8.62
CA LEU A 6 -31.00 -15.16 -8.13
C LEU A 6 -30.66 -15.15 -6.65
N GLN A 7 -31.39 -15.88 -5.82
CA GLN A 7 -31.12 -16.01 -4.40
C GLN A 7 -29.74 -16.65 -4.12
N GLY A 8 -29.33 -17.64 -4.96
CA GLY A 8 -28.00 -18.24 -4.88
C GLY A 8 -26.88 -17.21 -5.18
N TYR A 9 -27.03 -16.42 -6.23
CA TYR A 9 -26.05 -15.37 -6.54
C TYR A 9 -25.98 -14.27 -5.48
N LEU A 10 -27.13 -13.85 -4.95
CA LEU A 10 -27.20 -12.86 -3.87
C LEU A 10 -26.53 -13.38 -2.59
N SER A 11 -26.80 -14.62 -2.19
CA SER A 11 -26.17 -15.19 -1.00
C SER A 11 -24.67 -15.34 -1.13
N THR A 12 -24.19 -15.76 -2.30
CA THR A 12 -22.75 -15.88 -2.59
C THR A 12 -22.06 -14.51 -2.59
N GLY A 13 -22.65 -13.51 -3.24
CA GLY A 13 -22.14 -12.14 -3.24
C GLY A 13 -22.12 -11.52 -1.85
N LEU A 14 -23.18 -11.72 -1.06
CA LEU A 14 -23.27 -11.22 0.31
C LEU A 14 -22.22 -11.85 1.21
N ASN A 15 -22.06 -13.17 1.16
CA ASN A 15 -21.04 -13.87 1.95
C ASN A 15 -19.61 -13.42 1.59
N SER A 16 -19.30 -13.23 0.31
CA SER A 16 -18.02 -12.69 -0.12
C SER A 16 -17.78 -11.27 0.43
N THR A 17 -18.81 -10.41 0.38
CA THR A 17 -18.73 -9.05 0.91
C THR A 17 -18.58 -9.02 2.42
N LEU A 18 -19.30 -9.87 3.15
CA LEU A 18 -19.19 -9.99 4.61
C LEU A 18 -17.80 -10.45 5.05
N ASN A 19 -17.23 -11.44 4.37
CA ASN A 19 -15.86 -11.90 4.64
C ASN A 19 -14.84 -10.77 4.44
N THR A 20 -14.98 -10.02 3.36
CA THR A 20 -14.12 -8.86 3.08
C THR A 20 -14.29 -7.77 4.14
N ALA A 21 -15.51 -7.44 4.53
CA ALA A 21 -15.80 -6.46 5.59
C ALA A 21 -15.22 -6.88 6.94
N ALA A 22 -15.36 -8.16 7.30
CA ALA A 22 -14.74 -8.70 8.51
C ALA A 22 -13.21 -8.58 8.47
N LEU A 23 -12.58 -8.96 7.35
CA LEU A 23 -11.14 -8.84 7.15
C LEU A 23 -10.68 -7.39 7.30
N PHE A 24 -11.37 -6.42 6.70
CA PHE A 24 -11.05 -5.00 6.85
C PHE A 24 -11.16 -4.53 8.29
N THR A 25 -12.21 -4.95 9.01
CA THR A 25 -12.40 -4.58 10.41
C THR A 25 -11.25 -5.06 11.28
N PHE A 26 -10.87 -6.33 11.16
CA PHE A 26 -9.73 -6.88 11.90
C PHE A 26 -8.41 -6.25 11.49
N ALA A 27 -8.19 -6.02 10.19
CA ALA A 27 -6.98 -5.39 9.68
C ALA A 27 -6.79 -3.97 10.21
N VAL A 28 -7.84 -3.16 10.26
CA VAL A 28 -7.76 -1.79 10.83
C VAL A 28 -7.35 -1.83 12.29
N VAL A 29 -7.97 -2.68 13.10
CA VAL A 29 -7.60 -2.84 14.52
C VAL A 29 -6.16 -3.31 14.65
N PHE A 30 -5.76 -4.33 13.89
CA PHE A 30 -4.41 -4.89 13.89
C PHE A 30 -3.36 -3.84 13.53
N PHE A 31 -3.57 -3.07 12.45
CA PHE A 31 -2.64 -2.03 12.04
C PHE A 31 -2.56 -0.86 13.03
N ASN A 32 -3.66 -0.52 13.72
CA ASN A 32 -3.60 0.46 14.81
C ASN A 32 -2.73 -0.03 15.96
N VAL A 33 -2.91 -1.28 16.40
CA VAL A 33 -2.07 -1.89 17.47
C VAL A 33 -0.59 -1.93 17.05
N LEU A 34 -0.30 -2.30 15.80
CA LEU A 34 1.07 -2.29 15.28
C LEU A 34 1.66 -0.87 15.20
N GLY A 35 0.84 0.12 14.86
CA GLY A 35 1.23 1.53 14.90
C GLY A 35 1.60 1.99 16.29
N ASP A 36 0.77 1.66 17.28
CA ASP A 36 1.00 1.97 18.69
C ASP A 36 2.22 1.25 19.27
N ALA A 37 2.53 0.06 18.75
CA ALA A 37 3.73 -0.71 19.07
C ALA A 37 5.03 -0.12 18.47
N GLY A 38 4.92 0.91 17.59
CA GLY A 38 6.07 1.56 16.95
C GLY A 38 6.65 0.80 15.76
N MET A 39 5.90 -0.16 15.19
CA MET A 39 6.35 -0.93 14.03
C MET A 39 6.59 -0.02 12.82
N PHE A 40 5.71 0.95 12.59
CA PHE A 40 5.85 1.89 11.48
C PHE A 40 7.09 2.77 11.62
N ASP A 41 7.42 3.20 12.86
CA ASP A 41 8.65 3.96 13.14
C ASP A 41 9.90 3.14 12.79
N PHE A 42 9.90 1.86 13.11
CA PHE A 42 11.00 0.95 12.79
C PHE A 42 11.16 0.77 11.27
N ILE A 43 10.08 0.52 10.53
CA ILE A 43 10.11 0.37 9.06
C ILE A 43 10.60 1.67 8.43
N VAL A 44 10.00 2.80 8.80
CA VAL A 44 10.32 4.10 8.22
C VAL A 44 11.76 4.50 8.54
N SER A 45 12.26 4.30 9.76
CA SER A 45 13.64 4.61 10.11
C SER A 45 14.65 3.80 9.30
N LYS A 46 14.37 2.51 9.05
CA LYS A 46 15.19 1.68 8.17
C LYS A 46 15.16 2.16 6.71
N VAL A 47 13.98 2.44 6.22
CA VAL A 47 13.76 2.91 4.84
C VAL A 47 14.44 4.26 4.62
N MET A 48 14.28 5.22 5.54
CA MET A 48 14.91 6.54 5.47
C MET A 48 16.43 6.51 5.50
N LYS A 49 17.02 5.50 6.11
CA LYS A 49 18.48 5.31 6.10
C LYS A 49 19.05 5.15 4.68
N TYR A 50 18.27 4.54 3.78
CA TYR A 50 18.68 4.29 2.39
C TYR A 50 18.26 5.38 1.40
N ILE A 51 17.17 6.10 1.68
CA ILE A 51 16.52 6.99 0.72
C ILE A 51 16.97 8.44 0.86
N GLY A 52 17.43 8.85 2.04
CA GLY A 52 17.73 10.25 2.32
C GLY A 52 16.47 11.15 2.35
N ASN A 53 16.70 12.46 2.48
CA ASN A 53 15.65 13.49 2.53
C ASN A 53 15.17 13.89 1.12
N ASN A 54 14.84 12.91 0.27
CA ASN A 54 14.40 13.19 -1.10
C ASN A 54 12.93 12.80 -1.29
N VAL A 55 12.07 13.80 -1.51
CA VAL A 55 10.62 13.60 -1.69
C VAL A 55 10.31 12.61 -2.83
N SER A 56 11.04 12.69 -3.96
CA SER A 56 10.83 11.76 -5.08
C SER A 56 11.14 10.31 -4.70
N MET A 57 12.19 10.09 -3.89
CA MET A 57 12.54 8.75 -3.42
C MET A 57 11.49 8.18 -2.47
N ILE A 58 10.85 9.03 -1.66
CA ILE A 58 9.77 8.60 -0.76
C ILE A 58 8.51 8.24 -1.54
N LEU A 59 8.18 9.02 -2.58
CA LEU A 59 7.10 8.65 -3.50
C LEU A 59 7.41 7.33 -4.21
N LEU A 60 8.65 7.13 -4.68
CA LEU A 60 9.08 5.88 -5.30
C LEU A 60 8.93 4.68 -4.35
N MET A 61 9.36 4.85 -3.08
CA MET A 61 9.21 3.80 -2.08
C MET A 61 7.76 3.52 -1.73
N THR A 62 6.91 4.53 -1.73
CA THR A 62 5.46 4.34 -1.58
C THR A 62 4.92 3.49 -2.73
N CYS A 63 5.32 3.77 -3.97
CA CYS A 63 4.95 2.96 -5.13
C CYS A 63 5.45 1.51 -5.00
N LEU A 64 6.71 1.33 -4.59
CA LEU A 64 7.31 0.00 -4.43
C LEU A 64 6.63 -0.80 -3.32
N LEU A 65 6.37 -0.16 -2.16
CA LEU A 65 5.66 -0.81 -1.06
C LEU A 65 4.24 -1.20 -1.46
N THR A 66 3.55 -0.31 -2.20
CA THR A 66 2.21 -0.60 -2.74
C THR A 66 2.27 -1.80 -3.67
N ALA A 67 3.22 -1.83 -4.60
CA ALA A 67 3.39 -2.91 -5.55
C ALA A 67 3.61 -4.27 -4.86
N ILE A 68 4.50 -4.31 -3.87
CA ILE A 68 4.75 -5.54 -3.10
C ILE A 68 3.51 -5.98 -2.31
N SER A 69 2.74 -5.01 -1.77
CA SER A 69 1.56 -5.29 -0.96
C SER A 69 0.31 -5.64 -1.77
N HIS A 70 0.34 -5.43 -3.09
CA HIS A 70 -0.83 -5.60 -3.96
C HIS A 70 -1.00 -7.03 -4.54
N LEU A 71 -0.22 -8.00 -4.05
CA LEU A 71 -0.21 -9.37 -4.59
C LEU A 71 -1.60 -10.02 -4.63
N ASP A 72 -2.50 -9.66 -3.71
CA ASP A 72 -3.88 -10.18 -3.62
C ASP A 72 -4.96 -9.21 -4.11
N GLY A 73 -4.58 -7.99 -4.52
CA GLY A 73 -5.49 -6.96 -5.05
C GLY A 73 -6.09 -6.00 -4.03
N SER A 74 -6.05 -6.27 -2.73
CA SER A 74 -6.66 -5.41 -1.69
C SER A 74 -5.69 -4.99 -0.58
N GLY A 75 -4.63 -5.75 -0.35
CA GLY A 75 -3.67 -5.52 0.73
C GLY A 75 -2.92 -4.19 0.66
N ALA A 76 -2.74 -3.63 -0.54
CA ALA A 76 -2.02 -2.39 -0.74
C ALA A 76 -2.57 -1.22 0.09
N TRP A 77 -3.89 -1.06 0.15
CA TRP A 77 -4.53 0.02 0.90
C TRP A 77 -4.38 -0.16 2.40
N LEU A 78 -4.49 -1.40 2.88
CA LEU A 78 -4.42 -1.75 4.30
C LEU A 78 -3.01 -1.64 4.85
N ILE A 79 -1.99 -1.92 4.04
CA ILE A 79 -0.60 -1.94 4.46
C ILE A 79 0.09 -0.61 4.19
N THR A 80 0.01 -0.12 2.94
CA THR A 80 0.77 1.07 2.52
C THR A 80 0.25 2.35 3.14
N ALA A 81 -1.08 2.53 3.20
CA ALA A 81 -1.64 3.78 3.70
C ALA A 81 -1.27 4.03 5.18
N PRO A 82 -1.53 3.13 6.14
CA PRO A 82 -1.17 3.36 7.53
C PRO A 82 0.36 3.43 7.74
N THR A 83 1.15 2.66 6.99
CA THR A 83 2.61 2.65 7.11
C THR A 83 3.24 3.97 6.65
N MET A 84 2.77 4.53 5.53
CA MET A 84 3.36 5.74 4.94
C MET A 84 2.73 7.03 5.44
N LEU A 85 1.52 7.00 5.97
CA LEU A 85 0.80 8.19 6.43
C LEU A 85 1.56 9.02 7.48
N PRO A 86 2.17 8.42 8.53
CA PRO A 86 2.95 9.17 9.50
C PRO A 86 4.13 9.90 8.86
N LEU A 87 4.82 9.24 7.92
CA LEU A 87 5.93 9.84 7.19
C LEU A 87 5.49 11.02 6.32
N PHE A 88 4.40 10.87 5.58
CA PHE A 88 3.84 11.94 4.74
C PHE A 88 3.45 13.15 5.59
N LYS A 89 2.82 12.93 6.76
CA LYS A 89 2.49 14.01 7.70
C LYS A 89 3.74 14.75 8.20
N LYS A 90 4.79 14.02 8.59
CA LYS A 90 6.08 14.62 9.02
C LYS A 90 6.75 15.43 7.91
N MET A 91 6.67 14.94 6.69
CA MET A 91 7.19 15.64 5.51
C MET A 91 6.30 16.78 5.01
N ARG A 92 5.21 17.07 5.70
CA ARG A 92 4.22 18.09 5.29
C ARG A 92 3.64 17.84 3.90
N ILE A 93 3.58 16.56 3.48
CA ILE A 93 2.97 16.14 2.24
C ILE A 93 1.50 15.78 2.51
N SER A 94 0.61 16.25 1.65
CA SER A 94 -0.82 15.95 1.78
C SER A 94 -1.10 14.44 1.71
N PRO A 95 -1.93 13.87 2.61
CA PRO A 95 -2.35 12.48 2.54
C PRO A 95 -3.05 12.11 1.23
N ILE A 96 -3.64 13.09 0.55
CA ILE A 96 -4.26 12.89 -0.76
C ILE A 96 -3.24 12.40 -1.79
N ILE A 97 -2.00 12.90 -1.72
CA ILE A 97 -0.91 12.48 -2.61
C ILE A 97 -0.55 11.01 -2.35
N LEU A 98 -0.48 10.59 -1.07
CA LEU A 98 -0.28 9.19 -0.72
C LEU A 98 -1.36 8.31 -1.35
N LEU A 99 -2.62 8.64 -1.13
CA LEU A 99 -3.75 7.88 -1.65
C LEU A 99 -3.77 7.85 -3.18
N THR A 100 -3.38 8.96 -3.82
CA THR A 100 -3.26 9.04 -5.29
C THR A 100 -2.22 8.06 -5.81
N TYR A 101 -1.04 7.98 -5.19
CA TYR A 101 0.00 7.05 -5.63
C TYR A 101 -0.38 5.59 -5.37
N VAL A 102 -1.02 5.29 -4.23
CA VAL A 102 -1.55 3.94 -3.97
C VAL A 102 -2.59 3.56 -5.03
N ALA A 103 -3.50 4.48 -5.40
CA ALA A 103 -4.51 4.25 -6.44
C ALA A 103 -3.88 4.04 -7.82
N LEU A 104 -2.88 4.86 -8.21
CA LEU A 104 -2.20 4.74 -9.50
C LEU A 104 -1.47 3.40 -9.64
N VAL A 105 -0.72 3.00 -8.61
CA VAL A 105 -0.03 1.70 -8.60
C VAL A 105 -1.05 0.56 -8.68
N SER A 106 -2.07 0.58 -7.82
CA SER A 106 -3.13 -0.43 -7.83
C SER A 106 -3.85 -0.52 -9.18
N GLY A 107 -4.07 0.61 -9.85
CA GLY A 107 -4.66 0.65 -11.19
C GLY A 107 -3.82 -0.08 -12.23
N VAL A 108 -2.51 0.11 -12.21
CA VAL A 108 -1.58 -0.57 -13.13
C VAL A 108 -1.46 -2.05 -12.80
N GLU A 109 -1.42 -2.41 -11.52
CA GLU A 109 -1.25 -3.80 -11.09
C GLU A 109 -2.51 -4.65 -11.25
N ASN A 110 -3.70 -4.04 -11.17
CA ASN A 110 -4.96 -4.74 -11.43
C ASN A 110 -5.07 -5.33 -12.85
N MET A 111 -4.19 -4.93 -13.76
CA MET A 111 -4.08 -5.51 -15.11
C MET A 111 -3.25 -6.80 -15.16
N LEU A 112 -2.62 -7.24 -14.05
CA LEU A 112 -1.80 -8.45 -14.01
C LEU A 112 -2.67 -9.72 -14.01
N PRO A 113 -2.22 -10.82 -14.66
CA PRO A 113 -3.06 -12.00 -14.90
C PRO A 113 -3.44 -12.78 -13.64
N TRP A 114 -2.74 -12.57 -12.53
CA TRP A 114 -3.03 -13.22 -11.24
C TRP A 114 -3.89 -12.39 -10.30
N THR A 115 -4.28 -11.18 -10.70
CA THR A 115 -5.11 -10.32 -9.85
C THR A 115 -6.58 -10.73 -9.87
N SER A 116 -7.26 -10.49 -8.76
CA SER A 116 -8.68 -10.77 -8.62
C SER A 116 -9.55 -9.98 -9.62
N ALA A 117 -9.09 -8.81 -10.05
CA ALA A 117 -9.78 -7.99 -11.04
C ALA A 117 -9.80 -8.71 -12.40
N LEU A 118 -8.64 -9.16 -12.88
CA LEU A 118 -8.54 -9.85 -14.17
C LEU A 118 -9.20 -11.24 -14.13
N ALA A 119 -9.09 -11.94 -13.00
CA ALA A 119 -9.78 -13.23 -12.80
C ALA A 119 -11.30 -13.11 -12.95
N ARG A 120 -11.91 -12.02 -12.45
CA ARG A 120 -13.36 -11.76 -12.61
C ARG A 120 -13.72 -11.48 -14.09
N VAL A 121 -12.90 -10.70 -14.79
CA VAL A 121 -13.10 -10.47 -16.23
C VAL A 121 -13.00 -11.77 -17.01
N SER A 122 -11.98 -12.59 -16.75
CA SER A 122 -11.81 -13.91 -17.34
C SER A 122 -13.03 -14.80 -17.09
N ALA A 123 -13.50 -14.87 -15.86
CA ALA A 123 -14.68 -15.67 -15.50
C ALA A 123 -15.97 -15.19 -16.18
N SER A 124 -16.12 -13.88 -16.40
CA SER A 124 -17.32 -13.30 -17.03
C SER A 124 -17.31 -13.40 -18.55
N THR A 125 -16.14 -13.33 -19.18
CA THR A 125 -15.98 -13.35 -20.64
C THR A 125 -15.71 -14.74 -21.20
N GLY A 126 -15.26 -15.69 -20.36
CA GLY A 126 -14.80 -17.01 -20.80
C GLY A 126 -13.44 -16.99 -21.51
N VAL A 127 -12.76 -15.83 -21.55
CA VAL A 127 -11.43 -15.67 -22.14
C VAL A 127 -10.36 -15.92 -21.08
N GLU A 128 -9.28 -16.59 -21.45
CA GLU A 128 -8.20 -16.88 -20.50
C GLU A 128 -7.53 -15.58 -20.00
N ALA A 129 -7.27 -15.47 -18.69
CA ALA A 129 -6.69 -14.29 -18.06
C ALA A 129 -5.37 -13.85 -18.70
N ARG A 130 -4.56 -14.81 -19.15
CA ARG A 130 -3.30 -14.54 -19.85
C ARG A 130 -3.50 -13.87 -21.22
N GLU A 131 -4.53 -14.27 -21.94
CA GLU A 131 -4.86 -13.69 -23.24
C GLU A 131 -5.34 -12.24 -23.08
N ILE A 132 -6.22 -12.00 -22.10
CA ILE A 132 -6.68 -10.66 -21.75
C ILE A 132 -5.49 -9.77 -21.34
N TRP A 133 -4.59 -10.28 -20.50
CA TRP A 133 -3.40 -9.56 -20.07
C TRP A 133 -2.50 -9.19 -21.25
N THR A 134 -2.29 -10.11 -22.19
CA THR A 134 -1.46 -9.84 -23.39
C THR A 134 -2.01 -8.66 -24.20
N ALA A 135 -3.33 -8.57 -24.30
CA ALA A 135 -3.99 -7.43 -24.97
C ALA A 135 -3.84 -6.11 -24.17
N LEU A 136 -3.75 -6.18 -22.83
CA LEU A 136 -3.60 -5.03 -21.96
C LEU A 136 -2.14 -4.58 -21.77
N LEU A 137 -1.15 -5.39 -22.16
CA LEU A 137 0.28 -5.09 -21.99
C LEU A 137 0.69 -3.68 -22.47
N PRO A 138 0.27 -3.20 -23.65
CA PRO A 138 0.66 -1.85 -24.09
C PRO A 138 0.15 -0.77 -23.13
N THR A 139 -1.09 -0.91 -22.65
CA THR A 139 -1.70 0.02 -21.69
C THR A 139 -0.98 -0.02 -20.34
N GLN A 140 -0.60 -1.20 -19.88
CA GLN A 140 0.14 -1.39 -18.63
C GLN A 140 1.52 -0.74 -18.71
N VAL A 141 2.25 -0.91 -19.82
CA VAL A 141 3.55 -0.27 -20.02
C VAL A 141 3.43 1.25 -20.02
N VAL A 142 2.44 1.81 -20.73
CA VAL A 142 2.16 3.25 -20.69
C VAL A 142 1.83 3.71 -19.27
N GLY A 143 1.00 2.97 -18.54
CA GLY A 143 0.67 3.26 -17.14
C GLY A 143 1.90 3.30 -16.24
N LEU A 144 2.82 2.34 -16.37
CA LEU A 144 4.09 2.31 -15.63
C LEU A 144 4.97 3.52 -15.98
N VAL A 145 5.12 3.85 -17.26
CA VAL A 145 5.92 4.99 -17.70
C VAL A 145 5.35 6.29 -17.11
N LEU A 146 4.03 6.48 -17.17
CA LEU A 146 3.36 7.66 -16.60
C LEU A 146 3.51 7.70 -15.07
N LEU A 147 3.41 6.56 -14.38
CA LEU A 147 3.64 6.46 -12.95
C LEU A 147 5.04 6.91 -12.57
N PHE A 148 6.06 6.36 -13.21
CA PHE A 148 7.46 6.76 -12.95
C PHE A 148 7.71 8.23 -13.31
N ALA A 149 7.24 8.69 -14.46
CA ALA A 149 7.33 10.10 -14.86
C ALA A 149 6.68 11.02 -13.81
N SER A 150 5.51 10.65 -13.30
CA SER A 150 4.80 11.43 -12.28
C SER A 150 5.61 11.57 -10.99
N VAL A 151 6.31 10.52 -10.53
CA VAL A 151 7.17 10.56 -9.34
C VAL A 151 8.29 11.60 -9.51
N PHE A 152 8.94 11.60 -10.67
CA PHE A 152 10.04 12.53 -10.96
C PHE A 152 9.58 13.97 -11.24
N ILE A 153 8.34 14.17 -11.65
CA ILE A 153 7.75 15.50 -11.85
C ILE A 153 7.19 16.05 -10.53
N VAL A 154 6.39 15.26 -9.84
CA VAL A 154 5.68 15.70 -8.62
C VAL A 154 6.63 15.86 -7.44
N GLY A 155 7.64 15.01 -7.29
CA GLY A 155 8.61 15.09 -6.21
C GLY A 155 9.32 16.45 -6.11
N PRO A 156 9.97 16.94 -7.18
CA PRO A 156 10.56 18.28 -7.20
C PRO A 156 9.57 19.42 -7.01
N ILE A 157 8.35 19.29 -7.53
CA ILE A 157 7.27 20.29 -7.32
C ILE A 157 6.91 20.38 -5.85
N LEU A 158 6.74 19.25 -5.18
CA LEU A 158 6.47 19.20 -3.75
C LEU A 158 7.62 19.81 -2.93
N LYS A 159 8.86 19.49 -3.28
CA LYS A 159 10.03 20.08 -2.64
C LYS A 159 10.06 21.59 -2.79
N LYS A 160 9.74 22.13 -3.98
CA LYS A 160 9.62 23.58 -4.22
C LYS A 160 8.49 24.23 -3.42
N ARG A 161 7.45 23.48 -3.08
CA ARG A 161 6.33 23.94 -2.23
C ARG A 161 6.63 23.87 -0.73
N GLY A 162 7.86 23.56 -0.35
CA GLY A 162 8.28 23.45 1.06
C GLY A 162 7.90 22.13 1.72
N CYS A 163 7.52 21.12 0.94
CA CYS A 163 7.35 19.76 1.44
C CYS A 163 8.73 19.09 1.60
N GLY A 164 8.92 18.37 2.70
CA GLY A 164 10.17 17.73 3.07
C GLY A 164 10.45 17.93 4.55
N MET A 165 11.44 17.24 5.07
CA MET A 165 11.96 17.45 6.41
C MET A 165 13.11 18.44 6.36
N THR A 166 13.37 19.14 7.46
CA THR A 166 14.63 19.86 7.66
C THR A 166 15.75 18.85 7.84
N ASP A 167 16.99 19.25 7.57
CA ASP A 167 18.14 18.34 7.71
C ASP A 167 18.30 17.89 9.19
N GLU A 168 17.90 18.72 10.13
CA GLU A 168 17.86 18.41 11.56
C GLU A 168 16.79 17.35 11.89
N GLU A 169 15.54 17.57 11.45
CA GLU A 169 14.45 16.58 11.60
C GLU A 169 14.81 15.23 10.95
N PHE A 170 15.49 15.28 9.81
CA PHE A 170 15.96 14.07 9.12
C PHE A 170 17.07 13.35 9.90
N ALA A 171 18.02 14.08 10.47
CA ALA A 171 19.08 13.51 11.31
C ALA A 171 18.50 12.88 12.59
N GLU A 172 17.54 13.52 13.24
CA GLU A 172 16.84 12.99 14.40
C GLU A 172 16.04 11.72 14.08
N LEU A 173 15.36 11.68 12.93
CA LEU A 173 14.64 10.50 12.49
C LEU A 173 15.61 9.32 12.23
N LYS A 174 16.76 9.62 11.61
CA LYS A 174 17.81 8.63 11.31
C LYS A 174 18.47 8.08 12.57
N SER A 175 18.63 8.90 13.60
CA SER A 175 19.17 8.49 14.91
C SER A 175 18.14 7.74 15.77
N GLY A 176 16.87 7.70 15.36
CA GLY A 176 15.77 7.11 16.11
C GLY A 176 15.30 7.98 17.29
N MET A 177 15.74 9.24 17.37
CA MET A 177 15.29 10.18 18.39
C MET A 177 13.92 10.76 18.03
N LEU A 178 13.64 10.98 16.75
CA LEU A 178 12.34 11.44 16.30
C LEU A 178 11.43 10.24 16.05
N LYS A 179 10.35 10.14 16.80
CA LYS A 179 9.31 9.14 16.60
C LYS A 179 8.24 9.68 15.66
N LEU A 180 7.74 8.85 14.79
CA LEU A 180 6.63 9.21 13.88
C LEU A 180 5.29 9.25 14.60
N ASN A 181 5.12 8.36 15.58
CA ASN A 181 4.01 8.35 16.53
C ASN A 181 4.58 8.17 17.93
N ASP A 182 3.95 8.77 18.95
CA ASP A 182 4.28 8.44 20.34
C ASP A 182 3.78 7.01 20.62
N PRO A 183 4.65 6.04 20.87
CA PRO A 183 4.20 4.67 21.10
C PRO A 183 3.48 4.60 22.44
N VAL A 184 2.21 4.24 22.40
CA VAL A 184 1.39 3.99 23.59
C VAL A 184 1.89 2.73 24.34
N LEU A 185 2.47 1.78 23.59
CA LEU A 185 3.00 0.52 24.12
C LEU A 185 4.53 0.44 23.92
N LYS A 186 5.27 0.21 25.01
CA LYS A 186 6.70 -0.14 24.94
C LYS A 186 6.85 -1.63 24.61
N VAL A 187 7.02 -1.95 23.34
CA VAL A 187 7.18 -3.32 22.86
C VAL A 187 8.67 -3.64 22.64
N SER A 188 9.09 -4.85 23.01
CA SER A 188 10.45 -5.31 22.79
C SER A 188 10.76 -5.48 21.29
N LYS A 189 12.00 -5.19 20.88
CA LYS A 189 12.48 -5.36 19.50
C LYS A 189 12.26 -6.79 18.96
N GLY A 190 12.26 -7.80 19.83
CA GLY A 190 11.99 -9.19 19.44
C GLY A 190 10.53 -9.42 19.03
N VAL A 191 9.58 -8.81 19.74
CA VAL A 191 8.16 -8.88 19.40
C VAL A 191 7.89 -8.15 18.10
N LEU A 192 8.49 -6.97 17.90
CA LEU A 192 8.43 -6.23 16.63
C LEU A 192 8.93 -7.05 15.43
N PHE A 193 10.02 -7.81 15.63
CA PHE A 193 10.55 -8.69 14.58
C PHE A 193 9.60 -9.85 14.29
N PHE A 194 8.99 -10.43 15.31
CA PHE A 194 8.01 -11.51 15.17
C PHE A 194 6.75 -11.01 14.45
N ASP A 195 6.26 -9.83 14.81
CA ASP A 195 5.10 -9.20 14.17
C ASP A 195 5.38 -8.88 12.69
N MET A 196 6.60 -8.40 12.36
CA MET A 196 7.03 -8.21 10.98
C MET A 196 7.10 -9.52 10.20
N ALA A 197 7.65 -10.57 10.79
CA ALA A 197 7.71 -11.89 10.16
C ALA A 197 6.31 -12.46 9.93
N PHE A 198 5.41 -12.30 10.90
CA PHE A 198 4.02 -12.71 10.81
C PHE A 198 3.28 -11.93 9.70
N LEU A 199 3.54 -10.62 9.58
CA LEU A 199 2.95 -9.78 8.53
C LEU A 199 3.42 -10.22 7.14
N VAL A 200 4.71 -10.55 6.99
CA VAL A 200 5.25 -11.11 5.72
C VAL A 200 4.58 -12.44 5.38
N VAL A 201 4.41 -13.32 6.37
CA VAL A 201 3.71 -14.61 6.16
C VAL A 201 2.25 -14.37 5.76
N LEU A 202 1.57 -13.41 6.40
CA LEU A 202 0.17 -13.09 6.12
C LEU A 202 -0.04 -12.47 4.72
N VAL A 203 0.99 -11.80 4.19
CA VAL A 203 0.97 -11.22 2.82
C VAL A 203 1.31 -12.27 1.76
N VAL A 204 2.09 -13.29 2.11
CA VAL A 204 2.55 -14.33 1.17
C VAL A 204 1.61 -15.54 1.12
N CYS A 205 0.79 -15.79 2.16
CA CYS A 205 -0.23 -16.83 2.21
C CYS A 205 -1.61 -16.32 1.87
#